data_aea9e2ab34a98af9bbf488fd6250de14
#
_entry.id   aea9e2ab34a98af9bbf488fd6250de14
#
_cell.length_a   1.000
_cell.length_b   1.000
_cell.length_c   1.000
_cell.angle_alpha   90.00
_cell.angle_beta   90.00
_cell.angle_gamma   90.00
#
_symmetry.space_group_name_H-M   'P 1'
#
loop_
_entity.id
_entity.type
_entity.pdbx_description
1 polymer ?
#
loop_
_entity_poly.entity_id
_entity_poly.type
_entity_poly.pdbx_seq_one_letter_code
_entity_poly.pdbx_strand_id
1 'polypeptide(L)'
;MQAQGEITHYQELFENGRIEQNSLFLKSQKNLTPLFASLELKDKDIILAVSGWADSMVVASQVLYFYRKNKLDLSKIHIAHCNHKIRLESEDEAKFMSEFFSGLDFHLFERKKLEDNDENSLRNRRYSQFSSLQKSTKSSLVFLGHHLNDRVESTFLNLMRGSGINGFLNMRDVESHHLLPDGCKVCRPLLNTSKKEILNICNKAWIPYFEDKTNFDDSVSKRNWVRNQVVNQLSNDSKFLESFAGIYKQFENIENNNESKGLKIMPNFPLWNAEFSYLWIKDILECNENDVFNLFHTLKIQTSATVVNEWKDWLNQWENGYKYISWVYFFIHENQLFIVKAEKNFWERKNNSEENIELKIESMDNIRFFWFDLNIPRDELIGWEVRLPKEWDIFAWKKWSRWSLNQKIPMRWRNWIPLAIKDGKVIHMWKNIWK
;
A
#
# COMPACT_ATOMS: atom_id res chain seq x y z
N MET A 1 -24.21 -25.81 -1.66
CA MET A 1 -23.03 -26.66 -1.80
C MET A 1 -23.10 -27.37 -3.13
N GLN A 2 -22.23 -27.06 -4.08
CA GLN A 2 -22.10 -27.86 -5.30
C GLN A 2 -20.83 -28.74 -5.18
N ALA A 3 -20.85 -29.66 -4.25
CA ALA A 3 -19.89 -30.74 -4.23
C ALA A 3 -20.64 -32.00 -4.63
N GLN A 4 -20.44 -32.45 -5.86
CA GLN A 4 -20.86 -33.79 -6.24
C GLN A 4 -19.88 -34.77 -5.60
N GLY A 5 -20.23 -35.27 -4.42
CA GLY A 5 -19.51 -36.35 -3.72
C GLY A 5 -18.77 -35.89 -2.47
N GLU A 6 -18.88 -36.69 -1.50
CA GLU A 6 -18.54 -36.66 -0.09
C GLU A 6 -17.05 -36.39 0.27
N ILE A 7 -16.39 -35.37 -0.31
CA ILE A 7 -15.05 -34.98 0.18
C ILE A 7 -15.25 -34.08 1.39
N THR A 8 -15.03 -34.61 2.56
CA THR A 8 -15.19 -33.92 3.84
C THR A 8 -13.88 -33.44 4.41
N HIS A 9 -12.75 -33.91 3.87
CA HIS A 9 -11.40 -33.56 4.37
C HIS A 9 -10.41 -33.31 3.24
N TYR A 10 -9.55 -32.29 3.37
CA TYR A 10 -8.59 -31.89 2.33
C TYR A 10 -7.63 -33.03 1.92
N GLN A 11 -7.30 -33.96 2.81
CA GLN A 11 -6.42 -35.10 2.51
C GLN A 11 -7.00 -36.01 1.45
N GLU A 12 -8.34 -36.18 1.43
CA GLU A 12 -9.03 -37.03 0.48
C GLU A 12 -8.85 -36.57 -0.98
N LEU A 13 -8.58 -35.26 -1.19
CA LEU A 13 -8.25 -34.74 -2.51
C LEU A 13 -7.01 -35.41 -3.11
N PHE A 14 -6.05 -35.79 -2.27
CA PHE A 14 -4.77 -36.36 -2.65
C PHE A 14 -4.74 -37.88 -2.57
N GLU A 15 -5.47 -38.48 -1.63
CA GLU A 15 -5.48 -39.92 -1.41
C GLU A 15 -6.18 -40.69 -2.51
N ASN A 16 -7.23 -40.10 -3.08
CA ASN A 16 -8.02 -40.76 -4.15
C ASN A 16 -7.42 -40.57 -5.57
N GLY A 17 -6.24 -39.99 -5.69
CA GLY A 17 -5.57 -39.72 -6.96
C GLY A 17 -6.30 -38.77 -7.92
N ARG A 18 -7.37 -38.12 -7.46
CA ARG A 18 -8.24 -37.26 -8.28
C ARG A 18 -7.53 -36.04 -8.81
N ILE A 19 -6.69 -35.40 -7.98
CA ILE A 19 -5.88 -34.25 -8.36
C ILE A 19 -4.78 -34.67 -9.34
N GLU A 20 -4.09 -35.79 -9.07
CA GLU A 20 -3.00 -36.32 -9.90
C GLU A 20 -3.48 -36.81 -11.27
N GLN A 21 -4.74 -37.18 -11.40
CA GLN A 21 -5.35 -37.58 -12.67
C GLN A 21 -6.02 -36.42 -13.41
N ASN A 22 -6.13 -35.25 -12.79
CA ASN A 22 -6.79 -34.10 -13.39
C ASN A 22 -5.82 -33.27 -14.23
N SER A 23 -5.90 -33.38 -15.55
CA SER A 23 -5.02 -32.67 -16.48
C SER A 23 -5.09 -31.14 -16.36
N LEU A 24 -6.25 -30.56 -16.04
CA LEU A 24 -6.41 -29.11 -15.87
C LEU A 24 -5.75 -28.62 -14.59
N PHE A 25 -5.91 -29.37 -13.49
CA PHE A 25 -5.26 -29.08 -12.23
C PHE A 25 -3.75 -29.13 -12.39
N LEU A 26 -3.23 -30.21 -13.00
CA LEU A 26 -1.79 -30.39 -13.22
C LEU A 26 -1.21 -29.34 -14.19
N LYS A 27 -1.97 -28.94 -15.23
CA LYS A 27 -1.58 -27.84 -16.12
C LYS A 27 -1.48 -26.52 -15.33
N SER A 28 -2.49 -26.21 -14.51
CA SER A 28 -2.47 -25.04 -13.63
C SER A 28 -1.28 -25.10 -12.67
N GLN A 29 -1.08 -26.23 -11.99
CA GLN A 29 0.05 -26.43 -11.09
C GLN A 29 1.42 -26.23 -11.78
N LYS A 30 1.56 -26.74 -13.00
CA LYS A 30 2.80 -26.54 -13.80
C LYS A 30 3.06 -25.05 -14.05
N ASN A 31 2.02 -24.28 -14.35
CA ASN A 31 2.13 -22.84 -14.55
C ASN A 31 2.49 -22.09 -13.27
N LEU A 32 2.06 -22.57 -12.09
CA LEU A 32 2.34 -21.97 -10.79
C LEU A 32 3.68 -22.40 -10.19
N THR A 33 4.26 -23.52 -10.64
CA THR A 33 5.51 -24.04 -10.10
C THR A 33 6.67 -23.01 -10.13
N PRO A 34 6.89 -22.24 -11.20
CA PRO A 34 7.96 -21.21 -11.21
C PRO A 34 7.72 -20.13 -10.14
N LEU A 35 6.47 -19.68 -9.96
CA LEU A 35 6.09 -18.72 -8.93
C LEU A 35 6.39 -19.30 -7.53
N PHE A 36 5.90 -20.50 -7.24
CA PHE A 36 6.11 -21.12 -5.93
C PHE A 36 7.59 -21.39 -5.63
N ALA A 37 8.37 -21.77 -6.65
CA ALA A 37 9.81 -21.94 -6.51
C ALA A 37 10.52 -20.62 -6.18
N SER A 38 10.13 -19.51 -6.81
CA SER A 38 10.70 -18.18 -6.55
C SER A 38 10.37 -17.63 -5.15
N LEU A 39 9.33 -18.16 -4.51
CA LEU A 39 8.92 -17.75 -3.17
C LEU A 39 9.74 -18.41 -2.05
N GLU A 40 10.56 -19.44 -2.37
CA GLU A 40 11.40 -20.15 -1.38
C GLU A 40 10.62 -20.60 -0.15
N LEU A 41 9.52 -21.35 -0.36
CA LEU A 41 8.53 -21.67 0.66
C LEU A 41 9.02 -22.64 1.77
N LYS A 42 10.18 -23.28 1.59
CA LYS A 42 10.65 -24.38 2.45
C LYS A 42 10.63 -24.06 3.94
N ASP A 43 11.14 -22.87 4.30
CA ASP A 43 11.32 -22.49 5.71
C ASP A 43 10.42 -21.31 6.12
N LYS A 44 9.43 -20.98 5.30
CA LYS A 44 8.55 -19.83 5.52
C LYS A 44 7.19 -20.25 6.04
N ASP A 45 6.75 -19.58 7.09
CA ASP A 45 5.35 -19.61 7.50
C ASP A 45 4.52 -18.78 6.50
N ILE A 46 3.36 -19.30 6.09
CA ILE A 46 2.47 -18.69 5.12
C ILE A 46 1.03 -18.70 5.62
N ILE A 47 0.26 -17.71 5.22
CA ILE A 47 -1.18 -17.63 5.46
C ILE A 47 -1.91 -17.98 4.16
N LEU A 48 -2.81 -18.97 4.20
CA LEU A 48 -3.76 -19.22 3.14
C LEU A 48 -5.12 -18.63 3.52
N ALA A 49 -5.51 -17.56 2.83
CA ALA A 49 -6.81 -16.93 3.05
C ALA A 49 -7.89 -17.70 2.28
N VAL A 50 -8.75 -18.40 2.98
CA VAL A 50 -9.75 -19.29 2.39
C VAL A 50 -11.15 -18.80 2.74
N SER A 51 -11.89 -18.33 1.72
CA SER A 51 -13.29 -17.90 1.87
C SER A 51 -14.30 -19.04 1.74
N GLY A 52 -13.87 -20.20 1.27
CA GLY A 52 -14.75 -21.30 0.89
C GLY A 52 -15.24 -21.24 -0.56
N TRP A 53 -15.00 -20.15 -1.29
CA TRP A 53 -15.35 -20.04 -2.70
C TRP A 53 -14.32 -20.72 -3.60
N ALA A 54 -14.73 -21.09 -4.81
CA ALA A 54 -13.93 -21.85 -5.75
C ALA A 54 -12.50 -21.34 -5.92
N ASP A 55 -12.32 -20.01 -5.98
CA ASP A 55 -11.03 -19.37 -6.22
C ASP A 55 -10.05 -19.66 -5.07
N SER A 56 -10.49 -19.44 -3.84
CA SER A 56 -9.68 -19.67 -2.65
C SER A 56 -9.42 -21.15 -2.39
N MET A 57 -10.40 -22.02 -2.72
CA MET A 57 -10.26 -23.46 -2.59
C MET A 57 -9.25 -24.05 -3.59
N VAL A 58 -9.24 -23.53 -4.82
CA VAL A 58 -8.21 -23.90 -5.83
C VAL A 58 -6.83 -23.44 -5.38
N VAL A 59 -6.66 -22.20 -4.90
CA VAL A 59 -5.37 -21.74 -4.37
C VAL A 59 -4.89 -22.64 -3.24
N ALA A 60 -5.75 -22.94 -2.27
CA ALA A 60 -5.40 -23.81 -1.15
C ALA A 60 -4.97 -25.20 -1.64
N SER A 61 -5.75 -25.80 -2.55
CA SER A 61 -5.43 -27.12 -3.13
C SER A 61 -4.11 -27.12 -3.89
N GLN A 62 -3.78 -26.06 -4.66
CA GLN A 62 -2.54 -25.92 -5.41
C GLN A 62 -1.33 -25.77 -4.47
N VAL A 63 -1.45 -24.96 -3.42
CA VAL A 63 -0.36 -24.78 -2.43
C VAL A 63 -0.14 -26.08 -1.64
N LEU A 64 -1.21 -26.72 -1.16
CA LEU A 64 -1.12 -28.00 -0.43
C LEU A 64 -0.50 -29.10 -1.31
N TYR A 65 -0.89 -29.17 -2.59
CA TYR A 65 -0.28 -30.11 -3.54
C TYR A 65 1.23 -29.84 -3.71
N PHE A 66 1.62 -28.58 -3.85
CA PHE A 66 3.04 -28.19 -3.96
C PHE A 66 3.83 -28.60 -2.71
N TYR A 67 3.30 -28.34 -1.51
CA TYR A 67 3.93 -28.73 -0.25
C TYR A 67 4.09 -30.26 -0.14
N ARG A 68 3.03 -31.02 -0.41
CA ARG A 68 3.08 -32.48 -0.38
C ARG A 68 4.08 -33.07 -1.38
N LYS A 69 4.02 -32.59 -2.64
CA LYS A 69 4.91 -33.07 -3.70
C LYS A 69 6.38 -32.78 -3.42
N ASN A 70 6.69 -31.66 -2.79
CA ASN A 70 8.07 -31.28 -2.45
C ASN A 70 8.47 -31.66 -1.00
N LYS A 71 7.63 -32.40 -0.29
CA LYS A 71 7.83 -32.84 1.09
C LYS A 71 8.15 -31.69 2.04
N LEU A 72 7.46 -30.56 1.87
CA LEU A 72 7.57 -29.39 2.75
C LEU A 72 6.72 -29.60 4.00
N ASP A 73 7.06 -28.87 5.06
CA ASP A 73 6.40 -28.95 6.34
C ASP A 73 5.03 -28.25 6.31
N LEU A 74 3.95 -29.01 6.42
CA LEU A 74 2.58 -28.53 6.43
C LEU A 74 2.25 -27.70 7.70
N SER A 75 3.02 -27.83 8.79
CA SER A 75 2.84 -27.01 10.00
C SER A 75 3.14 -25.53 9.77
N LYS A 76 3.81 -25.19 8.65
CA LYS A 76 4.08 -23.83 8.21
C LYS A 76 2.91 -23.16 7.49
N ILE A 77 1.80 -23.86 7.34
CA ILE A 77 0.60 -23.37 6.66
C ILE A 77 -0.46 -23.00 7.69
N HIS A 78 -0.81 -21.73 7.74
CA HIS A 78 -1.86 -21.16 8.59
C HIS A 78 -3.08 -20.85 7.73
N ILE A 79 -4.18 -21.57 7.92
CA ILE A 79 -5.43 -21.33 7.20
C ILE A 79 -6.21 -20.20 7.88
N ALA A 80 -6.52 -19.14 7.14
CA ALA A 80 -7.29 -18.01 7.65
C ALA A 80 -8.67 -17.96 6.96
N HIS A 81 -9.73 -18.21 7.71
CA HIS A 81 -11.12 -18.07 7.26
C HIS A 81 -11.77 -16.85 7.94
N CYS A 82 -12.28 -15.91 7.13
CA CYS A 82 -12.98 -14.72 7.63
C CYS A 82 -14.48 -14.88 7.43
N ASN A 83 -15.21 -15.21 8.49
CA ASN A 83 -16.68 -15.27 8.49
C ASN A 83 -17.25 -13.87 8.75
N HIS A 84 -17.83 -13.27 7.70
CA HIS A 84 -18.43 -11.94 7.78
C HIS A 84 -19.84 -11.94 8.41
N LYS A 85 -20.44 -13.10 8.66
CA LYS A 85 -21.81 -13.27 9.24
C LYS A 85 -22.87 -12.41 8.54
N ILE A 86 -22.80 -12.32 7.21
CA ILE A 86 -23.75 -11.55 6.39
C ILE A 86 -24.92 -12.44 5.98
N ARG A 87 -24.67 -13.74 5.76
CA ARG A 87 -25.65 -14.74 5.33
C ARG A 87 -25.93 -15.73 6.43
N LEU A 88 -27.13 -16.34 6.42
CA LEU A 88 -27.51 -17.36 7.39
C LEU A 88 -26.63 -18.60 7.29
N GLU A 89 -26.23 -18.97 6.07
CA GLU A 89 -25.42 -20.16 5.78
C GLU A 89 -23.93 -19.98 6.19
N SER A 90 -23.51 -18.78 6.57
CA SER A 90 -22.09 -18.48 6.84
C SER A 90 -21.53 -19.23 8.06
N GLU A 91 -22.36 -19.64 9.00
CA GLU A 91 -21.93 -20.43 10.16
C GLU A 91 -21.69 -21.90 9.75
N ASP A 92 -22.57 -22.47 8.92
CA ASP A 92 -22.41 -23.83 8.38
C ASP A 92 -21.19 -23.89 7.43
N GLU A 93 -20.99 -22.85 6.61
CA GLU A 93 -19.80 -22.71 5.77
C GLU A 93 -18.52 -22.68 6.61
N ALA A 94 -18.47 -21.89 7.68
CA ALA A 94 -17.30 -21.80 8.58
C ALA A 94 -17.02 -23.13 9.28
N LYS A 95 -18.07 -23.84 9.72
CA LYS A 95 -17.97 -25.17 10.31
C LYS A 95 -17.38 -26.17 9.32
N PHE A 96 -17.95 -26.23 8.10
CA PHE A 96 -17.39 -27.06 7.03
C PHE A 96 -15.92 -26.77 6.75
N MET A 97 -15.53 -25.50 6.66
CA MET A 97 -14.16 -25.12 6.40
C MET A 97 -13.21 -25.58 7.51
N SER A 98 -13.63 -25.48 8.77
CA SER A 98 -12.87 -25.97 9.93
C SER A 98 -12.69 -27.50 9.89
N GLU A 99 -13.74 -28.23 9.54
CA GLU A 99 -13.70 -29.69 9.40
C GLU A 99 -12.84 -30.11 8.20
N PHE A 100 -13.03 -29.45 7.04
CA PHE A 100 -12.31 -29.73 5.81
C PHE A 100 -10.80 -29.56 5.95
N PHE A 101 -10.33 -28.50 6.63
CA PHE A 101 -8.91 -28.24 6.89
C PHE A 101 -8.42 -28.79 8.23
N SER A 102 -9.17 -29.70 8.84
CA SER A 102 -8.76 -30.38 10.08
C SER A 102 -7.37 -31.01 9.95
N GLY A 103 -6.52 -30.83 10.96
CA GLY A 103 -5.12 -31.25 10.92
C GLY A 103 -4.13 -30.22 10.38
N LEU A 104 -4.61 -29.07 9.91
CA LEU A 104 -3.81 -27.86 9.66
C LEU A 104 -4.10 -26.80 10.72
N ASP A 105 -3.24 -25.80 10.84
CA ASP A 105 -3.45 -24.68 11.76
C ASP A 105 -4.53 -23.74 11.21
N PHE A 106 -5.77 -23.93 11.70
CA PHE A 106 -6.96 -23.24 11.20
C PHE A 106 -7.40 -22.11 12.12
N HIS A 107 -7.52 -20.90 11.57
CA HIS A 107 -7.93 -19.69 12.27
C HIS A 107 -9.25 -19.17 11.72
N LEU A 108 -10.29 -19.16 12.57
CA LEU A 108 -11.59 -18.57 12.28
C LEU A 108 -11.65 -17.14 12.81
N PHE A 109 -11.87 -16.19 11.94
CA PHE A 109 -12.10 -14.79 12.28
C PHE A 109 -13.56 -14.43 12.05
N GLU A 110 -14.24 -14.09 13.12
CA GLU A 110 -15.67 -13.76 13.08
C GLU A 110 -15.90 -12.25 13.18
N ARG A 111 -16.89 -11.76 12.44
CA ARG A 111 -17.35 -10.38 12.54
C ARG A 111 -18.23 -10.16 13.77
N LYS A 112 -18.04 -9.03 14.46
CA LYS A 112 -18.92 -8.56 15.55
C LYS A 112 -20.16 -7.87 14.96
N LYS A 113 -21.34 -8.05 15.57
CA LYS A 113 -22.65 -7.59 15.06
C LYS A 113 -22.78 -6.06 14.79
N LEU A 114 -21.92 -5.21 15.33
CA LEU A 114 -22.04 -3.74 15.30
C LEU A 114 -21.09 -3.07 14.28
N GLU A 115 -20.51 -3.83 13.35
CA GLU A 115 -19.49 -3.31 12.45
C GLU A 115 -20.04 -3.09 11.03
N ASP A 116 -19.53 -2.05 10.31
CA ASP A 116 -19.97 -1.69 8.97
C ASP A 116 -19.84 -2.83 7.95
N ASN A 117 -20.77 -2.84 6.98
CA ASN A 117 -20.90 -3.87 5.96
C ASN A 117 -20.39 -3.44 4.59
N ASP A 118 -19.85 -2.21 4.44
CA ASP A 118 -19.34 -1.78 3.16
C ASP A 118 -18.08 -2.57 2.75
N GLU A 119 -17.84 -2.68 1.44
CA GLU A 119 -16.75 -3.48 0.87
C GLU A 119 -15.37 -3.07 1.41
N ASN A 120 -15.14 -1.76 1.63
CA ASN A 120 -13.86 -1.27 2.12
C ASN A 120 -13.64 -1.65 3.59
N SER A 121 -14.66 -1.53 4.42
CA SER A 121 -14.60 -1.91 5.84
C SER A 121 -14.35 -3.40 6.01
N LEU A 122 -15.03 -4.24 5.21
CA LEU A 122 -14.82 -5.69 5.20
C LEU A 122 -13.40 -6.06 4.71
N ARG A 123 -12.90 -5.35 3.70
CA ARG A 123 -11.54 -5.53 3.20
C ARG A 123 -10.50 -5.14 4.25
N ASN A 124 -10.61 -3.95 4.84
CA ASN A 124 -9.67 -3.45 5.85
C ASN A 124 -9.62 -4.38 7.06
N ARG A 125 -10.77 -4.87 7.51
CA ARG A 125 -10.85 -5.85 8.58
C ARG A 125 -10.10 -7.13 8.22
N ARG A 126 -10.35 -7.73 7.05
CA ARG A 126 -9.67 -8.95 6.62
C ARG A 126 -8.15 -8.78 6.66
N TYR A 127 -7.63 -7.67 6.15
CA TYR A 127 -6.20 -7.39 6.22
C TYR A 127 -5.70 -7.15 7.65
N SER A 128 -6.50 -6.53 8.53
CA SER A 128 -6.16 -6.40 9.96
C SER A 128 -6.05 -7.76 10.64
N GLN A 129 -6.95 -8.70 10.30
CA GLN A 129 -6.89 -10.08 10.80
C GLN A 129 -5.65 -10.82 10.29
N PHE A 130 -5.31 -10.68 9.00
CA PHE A 130 -4.06 -11.22 8.45
C PHE A 130 -2.83 -10.60 9.11
N SER A 131 -2.84 -9.30 9.36
CA SER A 131 -1.76 -8.62 10.08
C SER A 131 -1.59 -9.14 11.51
N SER A 132 -2.69 -9.42 12.22
CA SER A 132 -2.65 -9.99 13.56
C SER A 132 -2.10 -11.42 13.53
N LEU A 133 -2.55 -12.25 12.59
CA LEU A 133 -2.07 -13.61 12.42
C LEU A 133 -0.59 -13.63 12.01
N GLN A 134 -0.19 -12.75 11.12
CA GLN A 134 1.19 -12.59 10.70
C GLN A 134 2.12 -12.28 11.89
N LYS A 135 1.70 -11.42 12.80
CA LYS A 135 2.50 -11.08 13.99
C LYS A 135 2.74 -12.28 14.93
N SER A 136 1.75 -13.17 15.06
CA SER A 136 1.84 -14.37 15.90
C SER A 136 2.65 -15.49 15.23
N THR A 137 2.45 -15.71 13.94
CA THR A 137 3.06 -16.80 13.16
C THR A 137 4.36 -16.40 12.47
N LYS A 138 4.64 -15.09 12.36
CA LYS A 138 5.74 -14.53 11.55
C LYS A 138 5.67 -14.89 10.07
N SER A 139 4.46 -15.13 9.57
CA SER A 139 4.24 -15.50 8.16
C SER A 139 4.74 -14.41 7.23
N SER A 140 5.46 -14.79 6.19
CA SER A 140 6.05 -13.87 5.20
C SER A 140 5.16 -13.63 3.98
N LEU A 141 4.12 -14.45 3.80
CA LEU A 141 3.24 -14.45 2.63
C LEU A 141 1.79 -14.67 3.04
N VAL A 142 0.87 -13.96 2.35
CA VAL A 142 -0.58 -14.17 2.41
C VAL A 142 -1.06 -14.55 1.02
N PHE A 143 -1.55 -15.77 0.84
CA PHE A 143 -2.11 -16.25 -0.42
C PHE A 143 -3.58 -15.88 -0.54
N LEU A 144 -3.96 -15.26 -1.65
CA LEU A 144 -5.32 -14.81 -1.95
C LEU A 144 -5.84 -15.42 -3.25
N GLY A 145 -7.14 -15.69 -3.31
CA GLY A 145 -7.83 -16.28 -4.45
C GLY A 145 -8.21 -15.30 -5.57
N HIS A 146 -7.52 -14.16 -5.72
CA HIS A 146 -7.79 -13.26 -6.85
C HIS A 146 -7.37 -13.92 -8.17
N HIS A 147 -8.18 -13.70 -9.21
CA HIS A 147 -8.03 -14.35 -10.51
C HIS A 147 -8.06 -13.33 -11.67
N LEU A 148 -7.94 -13.81 -12.93
CA LEU A 148 -7.83 -12.95 -14.11
C LEU A 148 -9.03 -11.99 -14.26
N ASN A 149 -10.25 -12.46 -14.01
CA ASN A 149 -11.43 -11.59 -14.09
C ASN A 149 -11.38 -10.45 -13.06
N ASP A 150 -10.87 -10.68 -11.82
CA ASP A 150 -10.69 -9.62 -10.81
C ASP A 150 -9.66 -8.58 -11.26
N ARG A 151 -8.59 -9.03 -11.94
CA ARG A 151 -7.59 -8.14 -12.53
C ARG A 151 -8.23 -7.25 -13.60
N VAL A 152 -9.03 -7.83 -14.48
CA VAL A 152 -9.80 -7.09 -15.50
C VAL A 152 -10.75 -6.09 -14.85
N GLU A 153 -11.58 -6.51 -13.88
CA GLU A 153 -12.49 -5.63 -13.13
C GLU A 153 -11.77 -4.43 -12.54
N SER A 154 -10.66 -4.69 -11.83
CA SER A 154 -9.87 -3.63 -11.19
C SER A 154 -9.24 -2.70 -12.19
N THR A 155 -8.79 -3.21 -13.34
CA THR A 155 -8.26 -2.38 -14.43
C THR A 155 -9.33 -1.46 -14.99
N PHE A 156 -10.54 -1.96 -15.29
CA PHE A 156 -11.64 -1.13 -15.76
C PHE A 156 -12.04 -0.05 -14.75
N LEU A 157 -12.13 -0.40 -13.47
CA LEU A 157 -12.41 0.57 -12.40
C LEU A 157 -11.36 1.68 -12.32
N ASN A 158 -10.10 1.35 -12.51
CA ASN A 158 -9.01 2.32 -12.50
C ASN A 158 -9.00 3.19 -13.78
N LEU A 159 -9.27 2.61 -14.94
CA LEU A 159 -9.44 3.36 -16.20
C LEU A 159 -10.60 4.37 -16.08
N MET A 160 -11.74 3.97 -15.49
CA MET A 160 -12.87 4.88 -15.24
C MET A 160 -12.53 6.03 -14.28
N ARG A 161 -11.49 5.88 -13.46
CA ARG A 161 -10.98 6.94 -12.57
C ARG A 161 -9.89 7.80 -13.21
N GLY A 162 -9.52 7.52 -14.46
CA GLY A 162 -8.45 8.22 -15.16
C GLY A 162 -7.05 7.83 -14.68
N SER A 163 -6.88 6.62 -14.14
CA SER A 163 -5.56 6.14 -13.74
C SER A 163 -4.68 5.86 -14.97
N GLY A 164 -3.38 6.21 -14.86
CA GLY A 164 -2.36 5.88 -15.85
C GLY A 164 -1.98 4.40 -15.85
N ILE A 165 -0.79 4.09 -16.41
CA ILE A 165 -0.27 2.72 -16.55
C ILE A 165 -0.18 1.96 -15.22
N ASN A 166 0.15 2.63 -14.10
CA ASN A 166 0.16 2.02 -12.78
C ASN A 166 -1.24 1.56 -12.33
N GLY A 167 -2.31 2.27 -12.76
CA GLY A 167 -3.67 1.82 -12.54
C GLY A 167 -4.06 0.62 -13.40
N PHE A 168 -3.46 0.48 -14.58
CA PHE A 168 -3.58 -0.72 -15.41
C PHE A 168 -2.88 -1.91 -14.76
N LEU A 169 -1.65 -1.74 -14.25
CA LEU A 169 -0.83 -2.75 -13.57
C LEU A 169 -1.17 -2.87 -12.07
N ASN A 170 -2.44 -2.88 -11.73
CA ASN A 170 -2.94 -2.73 -10.34
C ASN A 170 -2.88 -3.98 -9.46
N MET A 171 -2.65 -5.17 -10.03
CA MET A 171 -2.56 -6.44 -9.31
C MET A 171 -1.37 -7.23 -9.81
N ARG A 172 -0.39 -7.44 -8.96
CA ARG A 172 0.78 -8.27 -9.24
C ARG A 172 0.65 -9.64 -8.58
N ASP A 173 1.33 -10.63 -9.15
CA ASP A 173 1.36 -11.98 -8.60
C ASP A 173 1.91 -11.98 -7.16
N VAL A 174 2.93 -11.15 -6.90
CA VAL A 174 3.48 -10.92 -5.54
C VAL A 174 3.72 -9.43 -5.35
N GLU A 175 3.15 -8.88 -4.29
CA GLU A 175 3.33 -7.45 -3.96
C GLU A 175 3.27 -7.18 -2.45
N SER A 176 3.87 -6.09 -2.01
CA SER A 176 3.67 -5.55 -0.67
C SER A 176 2.29 -4.90 -0.56
N HIS A 177 1.67 -4.97 0.61
CA HIS A 177 0.36 -4.37 0.85
C HIS A 177 0.42 -3.47 2.09
N HIS A 178 -0.04 -2.22 1.96
CA HIS A 178 0.07 -1.18 3.00
C HIS A 178 -0.64 -1.52 4.33
N LEU A 179 -1.56 -2.48 4.34
CA LEU A 179 -2.24 -2.95 5.56
C LEU A 179 -1.56 -4.17 6.19
N LEU A 180 -0.49 -4.69 5.60
CA LEU A 180 0.31 -5.77 6.17
C LEU A 180 1.62 -5.20 6.72
N PRO A 181 2.21 -5.85 7.75
CA PRO A 181 3.51 -5.46 8.27
C PRO A 181 4.62 -5.57 7.21
N ASP A 182 5.68 -4.78 7.39
CA ASP A 182 6.85 -4.83 6.53
C ASP A 182 7.44 -6.24 6.45
N GLY A 183 7.84 -6.63 5.25
CA GLY A 183 8.36 -7.97 4.95
C GLY A 183 7.28 -9.02 4.66
N CYS A 184 6.01 -8.77 4.93
CA CYS A 184 4.90 -9.64 4.55
C CYS A 184 4.32 -9.22 3.19
N LYS A 185 4.23 -10.16 2.25
CA LYS A 185 3.71 -9.89 0.90
C LYS A 185 2.41 -10.65 0.63
N VAL A 186 1.61 -10.11 -0.24
CA VAL A 186 0.44 -10.80 -0.81
C VAL A 186 0.88 -11.59 -2.03
N CYS A 187 0.43 -12.83 -2.14
CA CYS A 187 0.61 -13.68 -3.32
C CYS A 187 -0.75 -14.04 -3.93
N ARG A 188 -0.90 -13.88 -5.24
CA ARG A 188 -2.13 -14.16 -6.01
C ARG A 188 -1.85 -15.11 -7.15
N PRO A 189 -1.80 -16.42 -6.93
CA PRO A 189 -1.36 -17.38 -7.93
C PRO A 189 -2.27 -17.46 -9.17
N LEU A 190 -3.56 -17.12 -9.04
CA LEU A 190 -4.54 -17.31 -10.11
C LEU A 190 -4.76 -16.09 -11.01
N LEU A 191 -3.91 -15.05 -10.95
CA LEU A 191 -4.12 -13.83 -11.74
C LEU A 191 -4.05 -14.03 -13.27
N ASN A 192 -3.54 -15.16 -13.72
CA ASN A 192 -3.52 -15.56 -15.14
C ASN A 192 -4.51 -16.71 -15.45
N THR A 193 -5.40 -17.05 -14.49
CA THR A 193 -6.40 -18.11 -14.63
C THR A 193 -7.79 -17.48 -14.62
N SER A 194 -8.63 -17.81 -15.60
CA SER A 194 -10.00 -17.30 -15.67
C SER A 194 -10.93 -18.00 -14.67
N LYS A 195 -12.01 -17.29 -14.28
CA LYS A 195 -13.06 -17.86 -13.42
C LYS A 195 -13.62 -19.18 -13.97
N LYS A 196 -13.81 -19.26 -15.29
CA LYS A 196 -14.29 -20.46 -15.98
C LYS A 196 -13.31 -21.63 -15.82
N GLU A 197 -12.02 -21.39 -15.94
CA GLU A 197 -10.98 -22.43 -15.71
C GLU A 197 -10.98 -22.89 -14.26
N ILE A 198 -11.10 -21.97 -13.30
CA ILE A 198 -11.16 -22.28 -11.86
C ILE A 198 -12.35 -23.20 -11.56
N LEU A 199 -13.54 -22.84 -12.03
CA LEU A 199 -14.73 -23.68 -11.86
C LEU A 199 -14.57 -25.07 -12.50
N ASN A 200 -13.96 -25.13 -13.69
CA ASN A 200 -13.67 -26.41 -14.34
C ASN A 200 -12.66 -27.24 -13.54
N ILE A 201 -11.67 -26.62 -12.91
CA ILE A 201 -10.72 -27.31 -12.02
C ILE A 201 -11.48 -27.87 -10.81
N CYS A 202 -12.31 -27.06 -10.11
CA CYS A 202 -13.08 -27.50 -8.97
C CYS A 202 -13.97 -28.71 -9.33
N ASN A 203 -14.74 -28.58 -10.40
CA ASN A 203 -15.71 -29.61 -10.80
C ASN A 203 -15.01 -30.94 -11.20
N LYS A 204 -13.90 -30.86 -11.94
CA LYS A 204 -13.20 -32.06 -12.41
C LYS A 204 -12.27 -32.69 -11.38
N ALA A 205 -11.71 -31.88 -10.46
CA ALA A 205 -10.86 -32.36 -9.36
C ALA A 205 -11.65 -32.61 -8.08
N TRP A 206 -12.97 -32.39 -8.10
CA TRP A 206 -13.88 -32.57 -6.97
C TRP A 206 -13.51 -31.72 -5.74
N ILE A 207 -12.92 -30.55 -5.99
CA ILE A 207 -12.61 -29.58 -4.93
C ILE A 207 -13.94 -28.95 -4.47
N PRO A 208 -14.34 -29.10 -3.21
CA PRO A 208 -15.60 -28.55 -2.72
C PRO A 208 -15.51 -27.01 -2.65
N TYR A 209 -16.63 -26.35 -2.94
CA TYR A 209 -16.74 -24.89 -2.82
C TYR A 209 -18.18 -24.42 -2.62
N PHE A 210 -18.34 -23.22 -2.08
CA PHE A 210 -19.63 -22.54 -1.94
C PHE A 210 -19.83 -21.54 -3.07
N GLU A 211 -21.08 -21.29 -3.46
CA GLU A 211 -21.47 -20.27 -4.43
C GLU A 211 -22.06 -19.05 -3.73
N ASP A 212 -21.60 -17.87 -4.11
CA ASP A 212 -22.15 -16.60 -3.62
C ASP A 212 -23.26 -16.10 -4.53
N LYS A 213 -24.52 -16.16 -4.06
CA LYS A 213 -25.70 -15.69 -4.79
C LYS A 213 -25.80 -14.15 -4.83
N THR A 214 -25.06 -13.42 -4.00
CA THR A 214 -25.14 -11.95 -3.91
C THR A 214 -24.34 -11.23 -4.99
N ASN A 215 -23.52 -11.94 -5.74
CA ASN A 215 -22.68 -11.36 -6.82
C ASN A 215 -23.47 -10.86 -8.04
N PHE A 216 -24.76 -11.12 -8.12
CA PHE A 216 -25.61 -10.78 -9.27
C PHE A 216 -26.34 -9.44 -9.14
N ASP A 217 -26.20 -8.71 -8.02
CA ASP A 217 -26.87 -7.44 -7.80
C ASP A 217 -25.97 -6.26 -8.18
N ASP A 218 -26.26 -5.61 -9.31
CA ASP A 218 -25.54 -4.45 -9.85
C ASP A 218 -25.68 -3.19 -8.98
N SER A 219 -26.70 -3.13 -8.12
CA SER A 219 -26.98 -1.96 -7.28
C SER A 219 -26.04 -1.85 -6.08
N VAL A 220 -25.40 -2.95 -5.69
CA VAL A 220 -24.55 -3.04 -4.48
C VAL A 220 -23.26 -2.27 -4.61
N SER A 221 -22.58 -2.31 -5.78
CA SER A 221 -21.31 -1.62 -5.96
C SER A 221 -20.98 -1.36 -7.45
N LYS A 222 -20.15 -0.31 -7.70
CA LYS A 222 -19.59 -0.07 -9.04
C LYS A 222 -18.79 -1.29 -9.55
N ARG A 223 -18.20 -2.07 -8.66
CA ARG A 223 -17.45 -3.27 -9.00
C ARG A 223 -18.39 -4.36 -9.53
N ASN A 224 -19.54 -4.57 -8.88
CA ASN A 224 -20.55 -5.53 -9.36
C ASN A 224 -21.07 -5.10 -10.73
N TRP A 225 -21.33 -3.81 -10.94
CA TRP A 225 -21.74 -3.29 -12.25
C TRP A 225 -20.68 -3.60 -13.34
N VAL A 226 -19.39 -3.28 -13.09
CA VAL A 226 -18.30 -3.59 -14.04
C VAL A 226 -18.21 -5.10 -14.27
N ARG A 227 -18.33 -5.91 -13.24
CA ARG A 227 -18.33 -7.39 -13.34
C ARG A 227 -19.43 -7.88 -14.26
N ASN A 228 -20.68 -7.46 -14.03
CA ASN A 228 -21.83 -8.01 -14.70
C ASN A 228 -22.04 -7.41 -16.10
N GLN A 229 -21.86 -6.09 -16.24
CA GLN A 229 -22.15 -5.39 -17.49
C GLN A 229 -20.96 -5.35 -18.47
N VAL A 230 -19.73 -5.53 -17.97
CA VAL A 230 -18.55 -5.45 -18.83
C VAL A 230 -17.79 -6.77 -18.84
N VAL A 231 -17.27 -7.19 -17.70
CA VAL A 231 -16.32 -8.32 -17.61
C VAL A 231 -16.99 -9.65 -17.98
N ASN A 232 -18.19 -9.93 -17.47
CA ASN A 232 -18.90 -11.17 -17.78
C ASN A 232 -19.24 -11.26 -19.26
N GLN A 233 -19.63 -10.16 -19.90
CA GLN A 233 -19.93 -10.15 -21.33
C GLN A 233 -18.67 -10.38 -22.18
N LEU A 234 -17.58 -9.71 -21.86
CA LEU A 234 -16.30 -9.85 -22.54
C LEU A 234 -15.65 -11.21 -22.29
N SER A 235 -15.83 -11.78 -21.10
CA SER A 235 -15.28 -13.07 -20.71
C SER A 235 -15.95 -14.28 -21.40
N ASN A 236 -17.10 -14.06 -22.07
CA ASN A 236 -17.67 -15.08 -22.95
C ASN A 236 -16.80 -15.35 -24.18
N ASP A 237 -15.98 -14.35 -24.59
CA ASP A 237 -14.94 -14.54 -25.57
C ASP A 237 -13.62 -14.90 -24.88
N SER A 238 -13.18 -16.16 -25.05
CA SER A 238 -11.90 -16.62 -24.48
C SER A 238 -10.69 -15.84 -24.98
N LYS A 239 -10.74 -15.32 -26.22
CA LYS A 239 -9.67 -14.50 -26.81
C LYS A 239 -9.48 -13.18 -26.10
N PHE A 240 -10.55 -12.57 -25.57
CA PHE A 240 -10.44 -11.32 -24.83
C PHE A 240 -9.55 -11.48 -23.59
N LEU A 241 -9.81 -12.49 -22.76
CA LEU A 241 -9.05 -12.72 -21.53
C LEU A 241 -7.58 -13.08 -21.82
N GLU A 242 -7.33 -13.90 -22.85
CA GLU A 242 -5.97 -14.24 -23.28
C GLU A 242 -5.23 -13.01 -23.79
N SER A 243 -5.87 -12.19 -24.62
CA SER A 243 -5.29 -10.94 -25.13
C SER A 243 -5.00 -9.94 -23.99
N PHE A 244 -5.94 -9.78 -23.05
CA PHE A 244 -5.75 -8.94 -21.89
C PHE A 244 -4.54 -9.38 -21.05
N ALA A 245 -4.43 -10.67 -20.74
CA ALA A 245 -3.30 -11.22 -20.00
C ALA A 245 -1.97 -11.00 -20.75
N GLY A 246 -1.98 -11.16 -22.09
CA GLY A 246 -0.82 -10.90 -22.94
C GLY A 246 -0.37 -9.43 -22.90
N ILE A 247 -1.32 -8.49 -23.05
CA ILE A 247 -1.06 -7.04 -22.97
C ILE A 247 -0.55 -6.66 -21.57
N TYR A 248 -1.19 -7.17 -20.53
CA TYR A 248 -0.77 -6.93 -19.15
C TYR A 248 0.69 -7.31 -18.93
N LYS A 249 1.08 -8.52 -19.39
CA LYS A 249 2.46 -9.01 -19.28
C LYS A 249 3.46 -8.17 -20.08
N GLN A 250 3.06 -7.64 -21.25
CA GLN A 250 3.92 -6.74 -22.03
C GLN A 250 4.18 -5.43 -21.26
N PHE A 251 3.15 -4.81 -20.68
CA PHE A 251 3.32 -3.60 -19.89
C PHE A 251 4.13 -3.85 -18.60
N GLU A 252 3.91 -4.98 -17.93
CA GLU A 252 4.70 -5.38 -16.77
C GLU A 252 6.20 -5.55 -17.13
N ASN A 253 6.51 -6.14 -18.27
CA ASN A 253 7.89 -6.26 -18.77
C ASN A 253 8.49 -4.89 -19.11
N ILE A 254 7.73 -3.98 -19.71
CA ILE A 254 8.18 -2.62 -20.01
C ILE A 254 8.49 -1.87 -18.69
N GLU A 255 7.63 -2.00 -17.69
CA GLU A 255 7.85 -1.38 -16.39
C GLU A 255 9.09 -1.93 -15.68
N ASN A 256 9.27 -3.25 -15.68
CA ASN A 256 10.43 -3.90 -15.07
C ASN A 256 11.75 -3.59 -15.79
N ASN A 257 11.72 -3.36 -17.10
CA ASN A 257 12.92 -3.04 -17.91
C ASN A 257 13.23 -1.54 -17.92
N ASN A 258 12.27 -0.67 -17.62
CA ASN A 258 12.55 0.72 -17.35
C ASN A 258 13.18 0.80 -15.96
N GLU A 259 14.52 0.82 -15.90
CA GLU A 259 15.24 1.23 -14.70
C GLU A 259 14.70 2.60 -14.27
N SER A 260 13.77 2.59 -13.33
CA SER A 260 13.32 3.83 -12.70
C SER A 260 14.56 4.43 -12.05
N LYS A 261 14.98 5.60 -12.47
CA LYS A 261 16.02 6.39 -11.78
C LYS A 261 15.53 6.86 -10.42
N GLY A 262 14.61 6.17 -9.82
CA GLY A 262 13.90 6.36 -8.58
C GLY A 262 14.18 7.72 -7.96
N LEU A 263 13.19 8.59 -7.89
CA LEU A 263 13.33 9.88 -7.22
C LEU A 263 13.84 9.65 -5.79
N LYS A 264 15.09 9.99 -5.51
CA LYS A 264 15.65 9.91 -4.17
C LYS A 264 15.01 11.00 -3.31
N ILE A 265 13.95 10.65 -2.62
CA ILE A 265 13.40 11.51 -1.57
C ILE A 265 14.41 11.55 -0.45
N MET A 266 14.95 12.75 -0.16
CA MET A 266 15.85 12.95 0.96
C MET A 266 15.06 12.79 2.27
N PRO A 267 15.71 12.37 3.37
CA PRO A 267 15.02 11.84 4.54
C PRO A 267 13.95 12.75 5.12
N ASN A 268 12.86 12.12 5.56
CA ASN A 268 11.77 12.79 6.27
C ASN A 268 12.25 13.29 7.63
N PHE A 269 12.02 14.56 7.88
CA PHE A 269 12.19 15.16 9.20
C PHE A 269 10.81 15.42 9.79
N PRO A 270 10.42 14.74 10.89
CA PRO A 270 9.15 15.04 11.54
C PRO A 270 9.22 16.40 12.22
N LEU A 271 8.25 17.26 11.91
CA LEU A 271 8.07 18.56 12.55
C LEU A 271 6.62 18.65 13.01
N TRP A 272 6.36 18.50 14.29
CA TRP A 272 5.04 18.71 14.89
C TRP A 272 3.90 18.16 14.07
N ASN A 273 3.45 17.34 13.64
CA ASN A 273 2.37 16.92 12.72
C ASN A 273 2.65 17.22 11.24
N ALA A 274 3.88 17.57 10.87
CA ALA A 274 4.29 17.72 9.48
C ALA A 274 5.54 16.90 9.18
N GLU A 275 5.57 16.24 8.02
CA GLU A 275 6.71 15.53 7.50
C GLU A 275 7.32 16.37 6.37
N PHE A 276 8.62 16.64 6.44
CA PHE A 276 9.36 17.41 5.44
C PHE A 276 10.28 16.51 4.65
N SER A 277 10.29 16.68 3.34
CA SER A 277 11.25 16.08 2.43
C SER A 277 11.55 17.04 1.28
N TYR A 278 12.62 16.81 0.54
CA TYR A 278 12.91 17.60 -0.65
C TYR A 278 13.46 16.76 -1.79
N LEU A 279 13.34 17.30 -3.01
CA LEU A 279 13.80 16.71 -4.27
C LEU A 279 14.42 17.82 -5.13
N TRP A 280 15.40 17.47 -5.97
CA TRP A 280 15.85 18.38 -7.00
C TRP A 280 14.86 18.44 -8.15
N ILE A 281 14.45 19.65 -8.57
CA ILE A 281 13.48 19.83 -9.67
C ILE A 281 14.02 19.19 -10.95
N LYS A 282 15.32 19.31 -11.23
CA LYS A 282 15.94 18.67 -12.37
C LYS A 282 15.70 17.17 -12.42
N ASP A 283 15.87 16.48 -11.31
CA ASP A 283 15.65 15.03 -11.23
C ASP A 283 14.20 14.67 -11.51
N ILE A 284 13.25 15.51 -11.09
CA ILE A 284 11.82 15.31 -11.33
C ILE A 284 11.48 15.54 -12.81
N LEU A 285 12.05 16.56 -13.44
CA LEU A 285 11.81 16.88 -14.84
C LEU A 285 12.41 15.85 -15.80
N GLU A 286 13.53 15.23 -15.40
CA GLU A 286 14.20 14.17 -16.16
C GLU A 286 13.59 12.77 -15.90
N CYS A 287 12.75 12.60 -14.87
CA CYS A 287 12.15 11.32 -14.56
C CYS A 287 10.92 11.02 -15.45
N ASN A 288 10.60 9.73 -15.56
CA ASN A 288 9.41 9.32 -16.29
C ASN A 288 8.13 9.61 -15.50
N GLU A 289 6.96 9.49 -16.14
CA GLU A 289 5.67 9.75 -15.48
C GLU A 289 5.40 8.78 -14.34
N ASN A 290 5.86 7.52 -14.44
CA ASN A 290 5.67 6.52 -13.41
C ASN A 290 6.40 6.88 -12.11
N ASP A 291 7.58 7.50 -12.20
CA ASP A 291 8.32 7.95 -11.01
C ASP A 291 7.53 9.03 -10.26
N VAL A 292 6.85 9.92 -10.99
CA VAL A 292 5.98 10.94 -10.38
C VAL A 292 4.71 10.32 -9.79
N PHE A 293 4.10 9.34 -10.46
CA PHE A 293 2.98 8.58 -9.89
C PHE A 293 3.41 7.86 -8.61
N ASN A 294 4.59 7.24 -8.59
CA ASN A 294 5.15 6.57 -7.42
C ASN A 294 5.42 7.56 -6.27
N LEU A 295 5.92 8.76 -6.58
CA LEU A 295 6.07 9.83 -5.61
C LEU A 295 4.72 10.18 -4.98
N PHE A 296 3.68 10.44 -5.79
CA PHE A 296 2.35 10.77 -5.28
C PHE A 296 1.73 9.63 -4.48
N HIS A 297 1.92 8.38 -4.91
CA HIS A 297 1.47 7.21 -4.16
C HIS A 297 2.17 7.11 -2.80
N THR A 298 3.49 7.32 -2.75
CA THR A 298 4.27 7.37 -1.49
C THR A 298 3.77 8.47 -0.56
N LEU A 299 3.38 9.61 -1.13
CA LEU A 299 2.79 10.72 -0.39
C LEU A 299 1.31 10.49 -0.02
N LYS A 300 0.73 9.35 -0.40
CA LYS A 300 -0.70 9.02 -0.22
C LYS A 300 -1.64 10.02 -0.91
N ILE A 301 -1.21 10.63 -2.00
CA ILE A 301 -2.01 11.52 -2.83
C ILE A 301 -2.75 10.68 -3.87
N GLN A 302 -4.07 10.74 -3.83
CA GLN A 302 -4.89 10.15 -4.89
C GLN A 302 -4.78 11.03 -6.15
N THR A 303 -4.30 10.47 -7.26
CA THR A 303 -3.99 11.26 -8.45
C THR A 303 -4.38 10.57 -9.75
N SER A 304 -4.47 11.36 -10.82
CA SER A 304 -4.70 10.94 -12.20
C SER A 304 -3.58 11.48 -13.10
N ALA A 305 -3.49 10.99 -14.33
CA ALA A 305 -2.55 11.49 -15.32
C ALA A 305 -2.69 13.00 -15.53
N THR A 306 -3.92 13.54 -15.53
CA THR A 306 -4.19 14.97 -15.64
C THR A 306 -3.54 15.75 -14.50
N VAL A 307 -3.71 15.31 -13.27
CA VAL A 307 -3.12 15.97 -12.08
C VAL A 307 -1.60 15.93 -12.11
N VAL A 308 -1.01 14.83 -12.55
CA VAL A 308 0.45 14.72 -12.70
C VAL A 308 0.97 15.70 -13.76
N ASN A 309 0.30 15.80 -14.92
CA ASN A 309 0.71 16.70 -15.98
C ASN A 309 0.55 18.17 -15.56
N GLU A 310 -0.57 18.55 -14.96
CA GLU A 310 -0.76 19.89 -14.39
C GLU A 310 0.28 20.24 -13.32
N TRP A 311 0.76 19.26 -12.56
CA TRP A 311 1.79 19.44 -11.55
C TRP A 311 3.18 19.61 -12.20
N LYS A 312 3.51 18.82 -13.23
CA LYS A 312 4.74 18.98 -14.02
C LYS A 312 4.78 20.32 -14.73
N ASP A 313 3.66 20.74 -15.33
CA ASP A 313 3.55 22.05 -15.97
C ASP A 313 3.76 23.19 -14.96
N TRP A 314 3.20 23.03 -13.77
CA TRP A 314 3.43 23.98 -12.69
C TRP A 314 4.91 24.02 -12.27
N LEU A 315 5.61 22.89 -12.17
CA LEU A 315 7.05 22.85 -11.87
C LEU A 315 7.90 23.56 -12.93
N ASN A 316 7.52 23.44 -14.21
CA ASN A 316 8.23 24.07 -15.31
C ASN A 316 8.03 25.60 -15.37
N GLN A 317 6.94 26.11 -14.86
CA GLN A 317 6.55 27.53 -14.99
C GLN A 317 7.06 28.42 -13.87
N TRP A 318 7.46 27.84 -12.72
CA TRP A 318 7.74 28.62 -11.52
C TRP A 318 9.16 28.39 -11.00
N GLU A 319 9.89 29.49 -10.82
CA GLU A 319 11.17 29.46 -10.07
C GLU A 319 10.95 29.44 -8.56
N ASN A 320 9.88 30.08 -8.09
CA ASN A 320 9.48 30.15 -6.69
C ASN A 320 7.96 30.13 -6.58
N GLY A 321 7.40 29.16 -5.88
CA GLY A 321 5.96 29.04 -5.75
C GLY A 321 5.53 27.94 -4.79
N TYR A 322 4.22 27.75 -4.62
CA TYR A 322 3.70 26.61 -3.89
C TYR A 322 2.42 26.09 -4.53
N LYS A 323 2.18 24.80 -4.35
CA LYS A 323 0.94 24.11 -4.72
C LYS A 323 0.51 23.21 -3.56
N TYR A 324 -0.79 23.14 -3.29
CA TYR A 324 -1.34 22.29 -2.25
C TYR A 324 -2.24 21.22 -2.92
N ILE A 325 -1.93 19.96 -2.68
CA ILE A 325 -2.68 18.82 -3.21
C ILE A 325 -2.87 17.82 -2.06
N SER A 326 -4.09 17.51 -1.71
CA SER A 326 -4.44 16.47 -0.72
C SER A 326 -3.56 16.51 0.50
N TRP A 327 -3.51 17.24 1.45
CA TRP A 327 -2.66 17.24 2.67
C TRP A 327 -1.15 17.47 2.44
N VAL A 328 -0.72 17.77 1.21
CA VAL A 328 0.69 17.97 0.87
C VAL A 328 0.88 19.33 0.26
N TYR A 329 1.82 20.09 0.81
CA TYR A 329 2.32 21.32 0.23
C TYR A 329 3.60 21.05 -0.56
N PHE A 330 3.64 21.54 -1.78
CA PHE A 330 4.81 21.55 -2.64
C PHE A 330 5.32 22.97 -2.74
N PHE A 331 6.58 23.20 -2.41
CA PHE A 331 7.21 24.51 -2.50
C PHE A 331 8.43 24.45 -3.39
N ILE A 332 8.54 25.39 -4.31
CA ILE A 332 9.74 25.56 -5.14
C ILE A 332 10.60 26.69 -4.56
N HIS A 333 11.88 26.40 -4.41
CA HIS A 333 12.88 27.40 -4.04
C HIS A 333 14.26 26.95 -4.52
N GLU A 334 14.99 27.83 -5.25
CA GLU A 334 16.36 27.59 -5.74
C GLU A 334 16.56 26.20 -6.40
N ASN A 335 15.68 25.84 -7.34
CA ASN A 335 15.69 24.54 -8.03
C ASN A 335 15.44 23.30 -7.15
N GLN A 336 14.98 23.49 -5.93
CA GLN A 336 14.54 22.40 -5.05
C GLN A 336 13.04 22.43 -4.88
N LEU A 337 12.45 21.24 -4.86
CA LEU A 337 11.05 21.04 -4.50
C LEU A 337 10.99 20.51 -3.07
N PHE A 338 10.45 21.30 -2.18
CA PHE A 338 10.17 20.91 -0.81
C PHE A 338 8.77 20.33 -0.73
N ILE A 339 8.63 19.22 -0.03
CA ILE A 339 7.39 18.48 0.17
C ILE A 339 7.09 18.50 1.66
N VAL A 340 5.92 19.02 2.01
CA VAL A 340 5.48 19.13 3.41
C VAL A 340 4.11 18.49 3.55
N LYS A 341 4.03 17.39 4.27
CA LYS A 341 2.74 16.80 4.66
C LYS A 341 2.22 17.51 5.90
N ALA A 342 1.15 18.27 5.76
CA ALA A 342 0.55 19.02 6.86
C ALA A 342 -0.94 19.28 6.62
N GLU A 343 -1.70 19.53 7.67
CA GLU A 343 -3.10 19.96 7.55
C GLU A 343 -3.24 21.26 6.76
N LYS A 344 -4.36 21.43 6.05
CA LYS A 344 -4.63 22.56 5.13
C LYS A 344 -4.31 23.93 5.72
N ASN A 345 -4.57 24.14 6.99
CA ASN A 345 -4.37 25.41 7.69
C ASN A 345 -3.09 25.42 8.54
N PHE A 346 -2.17 24.51 8.28
CA PHE A 346 -0.93 24.40 9.06
C PHE A 346 -0.16 25.73 9.16
N TRP A 347 -0.10 26.49 8.07
CA TRP A 347 0.58 27.78 8.02
C TRP A 347 -0.23 28.95 8.61
N GLU A 348 -1.56 28.81 8.67
CA GLU A 348 -2.49 29.84 9.17
C GLU A 348 -2.69 29.76 10.69
N ARG A 349 -2.65 28.57 11.27
CA ARG A 349 -2.82 28.36 12.73
C ARG A 349 -1.78 29.09 13.59
N LYS A 350 -0.64 29.43 13.03
CA LYS A 350 0.45 30.04 13.79
C LYS A 350 0.24 31.49 14.16
N ASN A 351 -0.64 32.21 13.50
CA ASN A 351 -0.96 33.58 13.85
C ASN A 351 -1.86 33.71 15.09
N ASN A 352 -2.47 32.58 15.53
CA ASN A 352 -3.49 32.59 16.60
C ASN A 352 -3.15 31.72 17.82
N SER A 353 -2.05 30.99 17.84
CA SER A 353 -1.65 30.18 19.00
C SER A 353 -0.40 30.72 19.65
N GLU A 354 -0.52 31.15 20.90
CA GLU A 354 0.57 31.52 21.81
C GLU A 354 1.38 30.29 22.32
N GLU A 355 1.46 29.21 21.61
CA GLU A 355 2.34 28.10 21.95
C GLU A 355 3.79 28.49 21.69
N ASN A 356 4.35 29.22 22.62
CA ASN A 356 5.77 29.49 22.75
C ASN A 356 6.48 28.17 23.10
N ILE A 357 7.25 27.63 22.15
CA ILE A 357 8.20 26.58 22.47
C ILE A 357 9.48 27.29 22.87
N GLU A 358 9.63 27.46 24.14
CA GLU A 358 10.86 27.88 24.78
C GLU A 358 11.57 26.62 25.28
N LEU A 359 12.67 26.23 24.63
CA LEU A 359 13.59 25.24 25.18
C LEU A 359 14.56 25.97 26.11
N LYS A 360 14.36 25.84 27.41
CA LYS A 360 15.39 26.18 28.38
C LYS A 360 16.43 25.07 28.41
N ILE A 361 17.66 25.39 28.05
CA ILE A 361 18.75 24.44 27.95
C ILE A 361 19.30 24.24 29.37
N GLU A 362 18.79 23.24 30.09
CA GLU A 362 19.27 22.91 31.43
C GLU A 362 20.08 21.58 31.50
N SER A 363 19.95 20.65 30.53
CA SER A 363 20.56 19.31 30.71
C SER A 363 20.62 18.39 29.50
N MET A 364 21.19 18.74 28.34
CA MET A 364 21.38 17.78 27.24
C MET A 364 22.78 17.82 26.62
N ASP A 365 23.37 16.64 26.34
CA ASP A 365 24.73 16.50 25.81
C ASP A 365 24.87 16.82 24.32
N ASN A 366 23.77 16.74 23.54
CA ASN A 366 23.68 17.21 22.16
C ASN A 366 22.31 17.82 21.93
N ILE A 367 22.26 19.11 21.62
CA ILE A 367 21.02 19.83 21.41
C ILE A 367 20.65 19.76 19.95
N ARG A 368 19.62 18.98 19.62
CA ARG A 368 18.90 19.08 18.36
C ARG A 368 17.67 19.94 18.55
N PHE A 369 17.63 21.04 17.85
CA PHE A 369 16.43 21.87 17.75
C PHE A 369 15.83 21.66 16.36
N PHE A 370 14.77 20.91 16.28
CA PHE A 370 14.20 20.41 15.02
C PHE A 370 15.25 19.55 14.26
N TRP A 371 15.59 19.92 13.01
CA TRP A 371 16.65 19.29 12.21
C TRP A 371 18.00 20.04 12.27
N PHE A 372 18.08 21.05 13.11
CA PHE A 372 19.33 21.81 13.27
C PHE A 372 20.20 21.14 14.32
N ASP A 373 21.35 20.64 13.90
CA ASP A 373 22.42 20.33 14.83
C ASP A 373 23.04 21.66 15.29
N LEU A 374 22.83 21.99 16.54
CA LEU A 374 23.46 23.15 17.14
C LEU A 374 24.90 22.77 17.43
N ASN A 375 25.78 22.91 16.45
CA ASN A 375 27.22 22.71 16.63
C ASN A 375 27.87 23.86 17.46
N ILE A 376 27.28 24.18 18.60
CA ILE A 376 27.81 25.14 19.54
C ILE A 376 28.13 24.39 20.82
N PRO A 377 29.35 24.57 21.40
CA PRO A 377 29.72 23.96 22.66
C PRO A 377 28.68 24.25 23.75
N ARG A 378 28.37 23.24 24.56
CA ARG A 378 27.34 23.31 25.59
C ARG A 378 27.53 24.48 26.55
N ASP A 379 28.78 24.74 26.91
CA ASP A 379 29.13 25.77 27.85
C ASP A 379 28.79 27.19 27.39
N GLU A 380 28.72 27.39 26.06
CA GLU A 380 28.34 28.67 25.46
C GLU A 380 26.83 28.89 25.39
N LEU A 381 26.02 27.78 25.47
CA LEU A 381 24.56 27.84 25.37
C LEU A 381 23.83 27.96 26.71
N ILE A 382 24.54 27.82 27.84
CA ILE A 382 23.93 27.93 29.16
C ILE A 382 23.35 29.33 29.34
N GLY A 383 22.04 29.37 29.64
CA GLY A 383 21.30 30.63 29.81
C GLY A 383 20.78 31.26 28.51
N TRP A 384 20.87 30.54 27.38
CA TRP A 384 20.25 30.96 26.14
C TRP A 384 18.85 30.38 25.98
N GLU A 385 17.97 31.14 25.30
CA GLU A 385 16.66 30.72 24.87
C GLU A 385 16.72 30.38 23.38
N VAL A 386 16.28 29.19 22.97
CA VAL A 386 16.13 28.83 21.57
C VAL A 386 14.63 28.75 21.24
N ARG A 387 14.18 29.64 20.38
CA ARG A 387 12.77 29.72 19.96
C ARG A 387 12.61 30.15 18.51
N LEU A 388 11.40 30.07 18.04
CA LEU A 388 11.02 30.59 16.74
C LEU A 388 10.92 32.13 16.74
N PRO A 389 11.14 32.79 15.59
CA PRO A 389 11.10 34.25 15.47
C PRO A 389 9.74 34.83 15.90
N LYS A 390 9.79 35.96 16.59
CA LYS A 390 8.62 36.82 16.87
C LYS A 390 8.70 38.06 15.95
N GLU A 391 7.59 38.72 15.70
CA GLU A 391 7.47 39.83 14.75
C GLU A 391 8.43 41.00 15.08
N TRP A 392 8.71 41.20 16.35
CA TRP A 392 9.56 42.29 16.89
C TRP A 392 11.05 41.91 17.04
N ASP A 393 11.45 40.69 16.72
CA ASP A 393 12.84 40.28 16.85
C ASP A 393 13.75 41.14 15.97
N ILE A 394 14.87 41.58 16.55
CA ILE A 394 15.90 42.39 15.87
C ILE A 394 17.16 41.55 15.75
N PHE A 395 17.63 41.35 14.52
CA PHE A 395 18.90 40.71 14.20
C PHE A 395 19.77 41.64 13.37
N ALA A 396 21.03 41.82 13.77
CA ALA A 396 21.98 42.70 13.09
C ALA A 396 21.41 44.12 12.81
N TRP A 397 20.74 44.71 13.81
CA TRP A 397 20.13 46.05 13.78
C TRP A 397 18.94 46.21 12.83
N LYS A 398 18.40 45.11 12.31
CA LYS A 398 17.21 45.13 11.45
C LYS A 398 16.14 44.24 12.02
N LYS A 399 14.87 44.63 11.84
CA LYS A 399 13.75 43.74 12.16
C LYS A 399 13.92 42.43 11.41
N TRP A 400 13.60 41.31 12.08
CA TRP A 400 13.72 39.97 11.52
C TRP A 400 13.11 39.86 10.12
N SER A 401 11.89 40.35 9.93
CA SER A 401 11.18 40.31 8.65
C SER A 401 11.97 40.98 7.52
N ARG A 402 12.63 42.12 7.79
CA ARG A 402 13.43 42.85 6.80
C ARG A 402 14.81 42.24 6.57
N TRP A 403 15.40 41.70 7.63
CA TRP A 403 16.66 40.98 7.54
C TRP A 403 16.54 39.69 6.76
N SER A 404 15.51 38.85 7.06
CA SER A 404 15.26 37.59 6.38
C SER A 404 14.91 37.77 4.89
N LEU A 405 14.25 38.89 4.53
CA LEU A 405 14.03 39.30 3.14
C LEU A 405 15.37 39.55 2.41
N ASN A 406 16.28 40.29 3.02
CA ASN A 406 17.58 40.58 2.44
C ASN A 406 18.47 39.34 2.27
N GLN A 407 18.25 38.31 3.08
CA GLN A 407 18.92 37.01 2.96
C GLN A 407 18.20 36.06 1.98
N LYS A 408 17.20 36.55 1.24
CA LYS A 408 16.38 35.75 0.29
C LYS A 408 15.71 34.56 0.92
N ILE A 409 15.47 34.58 2.23
CA ILE A 409 14.75 33.51 2.91
C ILE A 409 13.28 33.55 2.48
N PRO A 410 12.70 32.46 1.96
CA PRO A 410 11.32 32.43 1.55
C PRO A 410 10.38 32.86 2.69
N MET A 411 9.38 33.68 2.38
CA MET A 411 8.51 34.30 3.38
C MET A 411 7.89 33.28 4.36
N ARG A 412 7.53 32.10 3.87
CA ARG A 412 6.93 31.05 4.69
C ARG A 412 7.91 30.34 5.62
N TRP A 413 9.22 30.33 5.28
CA TRP A 413 10.25 29.75 6.12
C TRP A 413 10.77 30.68 7.20
N ARG A 414 10.59 31.99 7.05
CA ARG A 414 11.11 33.02 7.98
C ARG A 414 10.68 32.81 9.41
N ASN A 415 9.46 32.31 9.62
CA ASN A 415 8.90 32.07 10.94
C ASN A 415 9.29 30.72 11.55
N TRP A 416 10.08 29.91 10.83
CA TRP A 416 10.44 28.55 11.24
C TRP A 416 11.93 28.37 11.52
N ILE A 417 12.74 29.39 11.25
CA ILE A 417 14.17 29.34 11.51
C ILE A 417 14.38 29.61 13.00
N PRO A 418 14.98 28.67 13.76
CA PRO A 418 15.24 28.88 15.18
C PRO A 418 16.21 30.05 15.38
N LEU A 419 15.94 30.84 16.41
CA LEU A 419 16.79 31.94 16.87
C LEU A 419 17.32 31.60 18.26
N ALA A 420 18.62 31.78 18.47
CA ALA A 420 19.19 31.77 19.81
C ALA A 420 19.17 33.18 20.39
N ILE A 421 18.62 33.30 21.58
CA ILE A 421 18.39 34.57 22.23
C ILE A 421 19.07 34.55 23.60
N LYS A 422 19.81 35.62 23.87
CA LYS A 422 20.41 35.88 25.18
C LYS A 422 20.08 37.31 25.59
N ASP A 423 19.62 37.52 26.80
CA ASP A 423 19.22 38.81 27.36
C ASP A 423 18.25 39.59 26.43
N GLY A 424 17.30 38.88 25.82
CA GLY A 424 16.29 39.45 24.92
C GLY A 424 16.80 39.84 23.54
N LYS A 425 18.07 39.57 23.20
CA LYS A 425 18.66 39.85 21.89
C LYS A 425 18.93 38.58 21.12
N VAL A 426 18.62 38.58 19.81
CA VAL A 426 18.97 37.48 18.92
C VAL A 426 20.47 37.49 18.66
N ILE A 427 21.17 36.47 19.12
CA ILE A 427 22.64 36.36 19.01
C ILE A 427 23.03 35.45 17.85
N HIS A 428 22.30 34.38 17.62
CA HIS A 428 22.61 33.44 16.56
C HIS A 428 21.35 32.99 15.82
N MET A 429 21.54 32.60 14.57
CA MET A 429 20.54 32.06 13.70
C MET A 429 21.16 30.93 12.87
N TRP A 430 20.47 29.83 12.77
CA TRP A 430 20.95 28.68 12.00
C TRP A 430 20.71 28.88 10.51
N LYS A 431 21.77 29.20 9.74
CA LYS A 431 21.75 29.48 8.30
C LYS A 431 21.95 28.23 7.42
N ASN A 432 22.47 27.15 7.99
CA ASN A 432 23.04 26.03 7.20
C ASN A 432 22.03 25.10 6.51
N ILE A 433 20.76 25.49 6.40
CA ILE A 433 19.74 24.73 5.66
C ILE A 433 19.84 24.97 4.14
N TRP A 434 20.57 26.03 3.72
CA TRP A 434 20.51 26.54 2.35
C TRP A 434 21.83 26.44 1.59
N LYS A 435 22.77 25.62 2.09
CA LYS A 435 24.04 25.36 1.37
C LYS A 435 24.08 23.94 0.83
#